data_5bc3d336b3897ba7e8b406ffae11624c
#
_entry.id   5bc3d336b3897ba7e8b406ffae11624c
#
_cell.length_a   1.000
_cell.length_b   1.000
_cell.length_c   1.000
_cell.angle_alpha   90.00
_cell.angle_beta   90.00
_cell.angle_gamma   90.00
#
_symmetry.space_group_name_H-M   'P 1'
#
loop_
_entity.id
_entity.type
_entity.pdbx_description
1 polymer ?
#
loop_
_entity_poly.entity_id
_entity_poly.type
_entity_poly.pdbx_seq_one_letter_code
_entity_poly.pdbx_strand_id
1 'polypeptide(L)'
;MTIISIGQPSYVTTKQAVTQVAESDEFEAMDVAAAYITSSGLFELRETLNEPFNLSDEARQKRWLTSFDYLRTEPVALETLLALPNSAVRIHVPEVVLKNKGMPKTPFHPKAFLFRRGEDIEFCLAGSGNLSRSGLSKGVEAGLAVGVDRSDAATDPQSIKAVNASRAWFEHFWNASSQLNAALLGRYTKLYEAAENLRNPPATEDDTANSDSSREAISAEDLKKLRACRNFWIDAGNVTKNRGKHLPGNQVMMKRMSRVFFGFETKNLPTDSPVGVVELSYDGSAFGDYSLTFSNNGMDKLILPVPGNGGPVSYDNKILHFRAVAPRRFELRVLPKGQIGQFRKRSKAVDGAFKMKGGREWGVF
;
A
#
# COMPACT_ATOMS: atom_id res chain seq x y z
N MET A 1 23.67 -21.99 -10.81
CA MET A 1 23.47 -21.28 -9.51
C MET A 1 23.28 -19.79 -9.77
N THR A 2 22.27 -19.16 -9.19
CA THR A 2 21.99 -17.70 -9.30
C THR A 2 21.99 -17.07 -7.91
N ILE A 3 22.71 -15.95 -7.74
CA ILE A 3 22.71 -15.19 -6.50
C ILE A 3 22.34 -13.74 -6.83
N ILE A 4 21.35 -13.17 -6.12
CA ILE A 4 20.92 -11.77 -6.25
C ILE A 4 21.07 -11.11 -4.90
N SER A 5 21.90 -10.07 -4.82
CA SER A 5 22.06 -9.26 -3.60
C SER A 5 21.05 -8.10 -3.58
N ILE A 6 20.35 -7.96 -2.47
CA ILE A 6 19.37 -6.89 -2.24
C ILE A 6 19.99 -5.81 -1.37
N GLY A 7 19.89 -4.56 -1.81
CA GLY A 7 20.38 -3.41 -1.06
C GLY A 7 19.59 -2.15 -1.43
N GLN A 8 18.34 -2.07 -0.97
CA GLN A 8 17.47 -0.93 -1.31
C GLN A 8 17.66 0.24 -0.34
N PRO A 9 17.40 1.46 -0.79
CA PRO A 9 16.86 1.81 -2.12
C PRO A 9 17.91 1.98 -3.21
N SER A 10 19.21 1.91 -2.90
CA SER A 10 20.28 2.37 -3.79
C SER A 10 20.74 1.32 -4.81
N TYR A 11 20.40 0.06 -4.58
CA TYR A 11 20.75 -1.09 -5.43
C TYR A 11 19.48 -1.86 -5.83
N VAL A 12 19.60 -3.18 -5.98
CA VAL A 12 18.45 -4.05 -6.27
C VAL A 12 17.46 -4.02 -5.09
N THR A 13 16.21 -3.67 -5.35
CA THR A 13 15.16 -3.71 -4.34
C THR A 13 14.63 -5.12 -4.15
N THR A 14 13.95 -5.39 -3.03
CA THR A 14 13.26 -6.66 -2.81
C THR A 14 12.28 -6.96 -3.96
N LYS A 15 11.54 -5.95 -4.42
CA LYS A 15 10.65 -6.05 -5.58
C LYS A 15 11.38 -6.52 -6.83
N GLN A 16 12.48 -5.85 -7.19
CA GLN A 16 13.27 -6.22 -8.37
C GLN A 16 13.86 -7.63 -8.26
N ALA A 17 14.32 -8.03 -7.08
CA ALA A 17 14.82 -9.38 -6.87
C ALA A 17 13.71 -10.43 -7.04
N VAL A 18 12.51 -10.18 -6.50
CA VAL A 18 11.33 -11.04 -6.70
C VAL A 18 10.96 -11.14 -8.18
N THR A 19 10.98 -10.00 -8.92
CA THR A 19 10.75 -9.99 -10.38
C THR A 19 11.77 -10.87 -11.10
N GLN A 20 13.06 -10.63 -10.88
CA GLN A 20 14.14 -11.37 -11.53
C GLN A 20 14.04 -12.87 -11.26
N VAL A 21 13.71 -13.27 -10.03
CA VAL A 21 13.45 -14.66 -9.71
C VAL A 21 12.25 -15.20 -10.47
N ALA A 22 11.12 -14.52 -10.41
CA ALA A 22 9.89 -14.99 -11.04
C ALA A 22 9.98 -15.08 -12.57
N GLU A 23 10.80 -14.24 -13.21
CA GLU A 23 11.07 -14.25 -14.66
C GLU A 23 12.12 -15.31 -15.08
N SER A 24 12.89 -15.85 -14.13
CA SER A 24 13.99 -16.77 -14.45
C SER A 24 13.51 -18.17 -14.83
N ASP A 25 12.28 -18.55 -14.46
CA ASP A 25 11.71 -19.86 -14.71
C ASP A 25 10.19 -19.89 -14.61
N GLU A 26 9.55 -20.95 -15.11
CA GLU A 26 8.10 -21.21 -15.00
C GLU A 26 7.77 -21.89 -13.66
N PHE A 27 7.73 -21.12 -12.57
CA PHE A 27 7.47 -21.67 -11.24
C PHE A 27 6.01 -22.12 -11.08
N GLU A 28 5.81 -23.24 -10.41
CA GLU A 28 4.51 -23.85 -10.09
C GLU A 28 4.01 -23.44 -8.72
N ALA A 29 4.92 -23.08 -7.82
CA ALA A 29 4.58 -22.74 -6.43
C ALA A 29 5.40 -21.56 -5.89
N MET A 30 4.75 -20.79 -5.03
CA MET A 30 5.34 -19.70 -4.26
C MET A 30 4.92 -19.80 -2.80
N ASP A 31 5.90 -19.79 -1.91
CA ASP A 31 5.72 -19.75 -0.47
C ASP A 31 6.27 -18.42 0.06
N VAL A 32 5.48 -17.72 0.84
CA VAL A 32 5.86 -16.42 1.42
C VAL A 32 5.74 -16.49 2.94
N ALA A 33 6.82 -16.17 3.63
CA ALA A 33 6.80 -15.91 5.07
C ALA A 33 7.09 -14.42 5.32
N ALA A 34 6.16 -13.72 5.95
CA ALA A 34 6.32 -12.30 6.27
C ALA A 34 5.81 -11.99 7.68
N ALA A 35 6.59 -11.21 8.44
CA ALA A 35 6.20 -10.83 9.80
C ALA A 35 4.86 -10.08 9.81
N TYR A 36 4.64 -9.24 8.80
CA TYR A 36 3.36 -8.62 8.54
C TYR A 36 3.14 -8.36 7.04
N ILE A 37 1.87 -8.29 6.67
CA ILE A 37 1.40 -8.09 5.30
C ILE A 37 0.46 -6.88 5.29
N THR A 38 0.74 -5.93 4.37
CA THR A 38 -0.13 -4.77 4.15
C THR A 38 -0.81 -4.83 2.78
N SER A 39 -1.95 -4.20 2.64
CA SER A 39 -2.68 -4.10 1.37
C SER A 39 -1.84 -3.44 0.28
N SER A 40 -1.06 -2.41 0.64
CA SER A 40 -0.16 -1.74 -0.30
C SER A 40 1.01 -2.63 -0.75
N GLY A 41 1.54 -3.47 0.16
CA GLY A 41 2.59 -4.44 -0.19
C GLY A 41 2.04 -5.55 -1.08
N LEU A 42 0.85 -6.06 -0.77
CA LEU A 42 0.21 -7.09 -1.59
C LEU A 42 -0.15 -6.57 -2.98
N PHE A 43 -0.65 -5.33 -3.08
CA PHE A 43 -0.90 -4.70 -4.36
C PHE A 43 0.38 -4.62 -5.19
N GLU A 44 1.48 -4.12 -4.61
CA GLU A 44 2.76 -4.00 -5.31
C GLU A 44 3.31 -5.37 -5.73
N LEU A 45 3.16 -6.41 -4.91
CA LEU A 45 3.54 -7.77 -5.28
C LEU A 45 2.71 -8.31 -6.44
N ARG A 46 1.40 -8.07 -6.45
CA ARG A 46 0.52 -8.48 -7.58
C ARG A 46 0.93 -7.86 -8.89
N GLU A 47 1.19 -6.56 -8.91
CA GLU A 47 1.67 -5.84 -10.09
C GLU A 47 3.02 -6.39 -10.56
N THR A 48 3.90 -6.73 -9.61
CA THR A 48 5.23 -7.30 -9.88
C THR A 48 5.14 -8.68 -10.53
N LEU A 49 4.22 -9.51 -10.06
CA LEU A 49 4.07 -10.91 -10.47
C LEU A 49 2.98 -11.12 -11.54
N ASN A 50 2.43 -10.05 -12.12
CA ASN A 50 1.28 -10.14 -13.03
C ASN A 50 1.53 -11.02 -14.26
N GLU A 51 2.73 -10.98 -14.83
CA GLU A 51 3.11 -11.79 -15.98
C GLU A 51 3.94 -13.04 -15.61
N PRO A 52 5.04 -12.92 -14.81
CA PRO A 52 5.93 -14.07 -14.61
C PRO A 52 5.35 -15.12 -13.67
N PHE A 53 4.56 -14.72 -12.67
CA PHE A 53 3.90 -15.63 -11.72
C PHE A 53 2.51 -15.13 -11.35
N ASN A 54 1.57 -15.16 -12.28
CA ASN A 54 0.25 -14.60 -12.06
C ASN A 54 -0.43 -15.19 -10.81
N LEU A 55 -0.65 -14.35 -9.80
CA LEU A 55 -1.31 -14.75 -8.55
C LEU A 55 -2.77 -15.19 -8.73
N SER A 56 -3.41 -14.83 -9.85
CA SER A 56 -4.76 -15.24 -10.20
C SER A 56 -4.80 -16.57 -10.98
N ASP A 57 -3.67 -17.19 -11.25
CA ASP A 57 -3.58 -18.48 -11.91
C ASP A 57 -3.92 -19.61 -10.93
N GLU A 58 -4.95 -20.41 -11.26
CA GLU A 58 -5.40 -21.57 -10.45
C GLU A 58 -4.40 -22.72 -10.46
N ALA A 59 -3.57 -22.85 -11.49
CA ALA A 59 -2.56 -23.89 -11.57
C ALA A 59 -1.39 -23.67 -10.59
N ARG A 60 -1.15 -22.43 -10.20
CA ARG A 60 -0.02 -22.05 -9.35
C ARG A 60 -0.38 -22.09 -7.87
N GLN A 61 0.36 -22.84 -7.07
CA GLN A 61 0.17 -22.92 -5.63
C GLN A 61 0.75 -21.70 -4.92
N LYS A 62 0.00 -21.14 -3.96
CA LYS A 62 0.42 -20.00 -3.14
C LYS A 62 0.19 -20.30 -1.67
N ARG A 63 1.24 -20.21 -0.85
CA ARG A 63 1.18 -20.38 0.60
C ARG A 63 1.72 -19.13 1.30
N TRP A 64 0.95 -18.62 2.25
CA TRP A 64 1.25 -17.38 2.97
C TRP A 64 1.32 -17.66 4.47
N LEU A 65 2.49 -17.49 5.05
CA LEU A 65 2.75 -17.65 6.47
C LEU A 65 3.03 -16.27 7.09
N THR A 66 2.18 -15.87 8.03
CA THR A 66 2.31 -14.56 8.68
C THR A 66 1.87 -14.62 10.14
N SER A 67 1.80 -13.49 10.82
CA SER A 67 1.34 -13.39 12.20
C SER A 67 0.37 -12.24 12.41
N PHE A 68 -0.28 -12.23 13.56
CA PHE A 68 -1.06 -11.11 14.08
C PHE A 68 -0.25 -10.17 14.99
N ASP A 69 1.05 -10.39 15.04
CA ASP A 69 1.94 -9.71 15.97
C ASP A 69 1.86 -8.19 15.85
N TYR A 70 1.71 -7.54 17.00
CA TYR A 70 1.61 -6.09 17.12
C TYR A 70 0.47 -5.48 16.31
N LEU A 71 -0.48 -6.30 15.82
CA LEU A 71 -1.59 -5.88 14.95
C LEU A 71 -1.08 -5.13 13.70
N ARG A 72 -0.02 -5.65 13.06
CA ARG A 72 0.58 -5.01 11.90
C ARG A 72 0.12 -5.59 10.56
N THR A 73 -0.31 -6.83 10.54
CA THR A 73 -0.92 -7.45 9.34
C THR A 73 -2.32 -6.87 9.15
N GLU A 74 -2.60 -6.35 7.98
CA GLU A 74 -3.90 -5.74 7.69
C GLU A 74 -4.97 -6.82 7.40
N PRO A 75 -6.15 -6.79 8.07
CA PRO A 75 -7.24 -7.73 7.79
C PRO A 75 -7.65 -7.79 6.32
N VAL A 76 -7.74 -6.65 5.64
CA VAL A 76 -8.09 -6.55 4.21
C VAL A 76 -7.06 -7.24 3.32
N ALA A 77 -5.77 -7.21 3.69
CA ALA A 77 -4.75 -7.96 2.98
C ALA A 77 -4.96 -9.47 3.12
N LEU A 78 -5.31 -9.94 4.32
CA LEU A 78 -5.62 -11.35 4.57
C LEU A 78 -6.88 -11.83 3.82
N GLU A 79 -7.92 -11.01 3.76
CA GLU A 79 -9.12 -11.27 2.95
C GLU A 79 -8.76 -11.44 1.46
N THR A 80 -7.91 -10.54 0.96
CA THR A 80 -7.43 -10.60 -0.42
C THR A 80 -6.66 -11.89 -0.70
N LEU A 81 -5.78 -12.32 0.23
CA LEU A 81 -5.02 -13.56 0.09
C LEU A 81 -5.90 -14.80 0.11
N LEU A 82 -6.94 -14.82 0.95
CA LEU A 82 -7.91 -15.92 0.99
C LEU A 82 -8.77 -16.02 -0.26
N ALA A 83 -8.98 -14.89 -0.96
CA ALA A 83 -9.75 -14.84 -2.19
C ALA A 83 -8.94 -15.25 -3.45
N LEU A 84 -7.62 -15.38 -3.35
CA LEU A 84 -6.80 -15.85 -4.48
C LEU A 84 -7.04 -17.34 -4.74
N PRO A 85 -7.11 -17.78 -6.00
CA PRO A 85 -7.25 -19.20 -6.34
C PRO A 85 -5.99 -19.98 -5.92
N ASN A 86 -6.15 -21.24 -5.52
CA ASN A 86 -5.09 -22.13 -5.05
C ASN A 86 -4.14 -21.46 -4.02
N SER A 87 -4.76 -20.77 -3.05
CA SER A 87 -4.07 -19.97 -2.04
C SER A 87 -4.41 -20.46 -0.64
N ALA A 88 -3.43 -20.63 0.20
CA ALA A 88 -3.59 -21.00 1.59
C ALA A 88 -2.86 -19.99 2.51
N VAL A 89 -3.52 -19.59 3.58
CA VAL A 89 -2.97 -18.63 4.56
C VAL A 89 -2.90 -19.31 5.92
N ARG A 90 -1.73 -19.26 6.57
CA ARG A 90 -1.56 -19.70 7.95
C ARG A 90 -1.01 -18.61 8.84
N ILE A 91 -1.48 -18.59 10.08
CA ILE A 91 -1.10 -17.61 11.09
C ILE A 91 -0.31 -18.31 12.20
N HIS A 92 0.87 -17.79 12.47
CA HIS A 92 1.71 -18.29 13.56
C HIS A 92 1.10 -17.95 14.92
N VAL A 93 0.90 -18.96 15.76
CA VAL A 93 0.36 -18.91 17.14
C VAL A 93 -0.76 -17.88 17.40
N PRO A 94 -1.83 -17.82 16.59
CA PRO A 94 -2.82 -16.74 16.64
C PRO A 94 -3.52 -16.60 17.99
N GLU A 95 -3.77 -17.71 18.67
CA GLU A 95 -4.51 -17.70 19.95
C GLU A 95 -3.75 -16.96 21.06
N VAL A 96 -2.42 -17.10 21.07
CA VAL A 96 -1.55 -16.38 22.03
C VAL A 96 -1.63 -14.88 21.80
N VAL A 97 -1.53 -14.47 20.52
CA VAL A 97 -1.53 -13.05 20.14
C VAL A 97 -2.90 -12.41 20.38
N LEU A 98 -3.98 -13.10 20.03
CA LEU A 98 -5.35 -12.64 20.27
C LEU A 98 -5.63 -12.46 21.76
N LYS A 99 -5.27 -13.48 22.60
CA LYS A 99 -5.43 -13.41 24.05
C LYS A 99 -4.62 -12.24 24.67
N ASN A 100 -3.45 -11.96 24.14
CA ASN A 100 -2.56 -10.90 24.61
C ASN A 100 -2.76 -9.56 23.88
N LYS A 101 -3.94 -9.33 23.28
CA LYS A 101 -4.30 -8.06 22.62
C LYS A 101 -3.26 -7.59 21.57
N GLY A 102 -2.76 -8.51 20.78
CA GLY A 102 -1.79 -8.23 19.72
C GLY A 102 -0.33 -8.42 20.12
N MET A 103 -0.02 -8.71 21.40
CA MET A 103 1.36 -8.87 21.87
C MET A 103 1.79 -10.33 21.80
N PRO A 104 2.83 -10.68 21.00
CA PRO A 104 3.38 -12.03 20.98
C PRO A 104 4.21 -12.33 22.23
N LYS A 105 4.39 -13.63 22.57
CA LYS A 105 5.41 -14.06 23.52
C LYS A 105 6.79 -14.07 22.89
N THR A 106 6.87 -14.59 21.67
CA THR A 106 8.06 -14.58 20.83
C THR A 106 7.65 -14.00 19.47
N PRO A 107 8.25 -12.87 19.01
CA PRO A 107 7.89 -12.26 17.75
C PRO A 107 8.16 -13.19 16.56
N PHE A 108 7.18 -13.30 15.67
CA PHE A 108 7.35 -13.94 14.37
C PHE A 108 7.84 -12.90 13.38
N HIS A 109 9.13 -13.00 12.95
CA HIS A 109 9.77 -11.92 12.21
C HIS A 109 10.49 -12.34 10.91
N PRO A 110 10.06 -13.39 10.19
CA PRO A 110 10.64 -13.76 8.91
C PRO A 110 10.23 -12.81 7.79
N LYS A 111 11.03 -12.80 6.72
CA LYS A 111 10.74 -12.21 5.43
C LYS A 111 11.45 -13.05 4.39
N ALA A 112 10.70 -13.97 3.81
CA ALA A 112 11.23 -14.91 2.82
C ALA A 112 10.20 -15.17 1.71
N PHE A 113 10.70 -15.39 0.51
CA PHE A 113 9.97 -15.88 -0.65
C PHE A 113 10.69 -17.12 -1.17
N LEU A 114 9.96 -18.19 -1.37
CA LEU A 114 10.47 -19.41 -1.98
C LEU A 114 9.66 -19.68 -3.24
N PHE A 115 10.35 -19.92 -4.36
CA PHE A 115 9.73 -20.27 -5.63
C PHE A 115 10.19 -21.66 -6.03
N ARG A 116 9.28 -22.49 -6.56
CA ARG A 116 9.60 -23.89 -6.92
C ARG A 116 9.04 -24.28 -8.28
N ARG A 117 9.81 -25.08 -9.03
CA ARG A 117 9.37 -25.85 -10.18
C ARG A 117 9.84 -27.30 -10.01
N GLY A 118 8.88 -28.21 -9.86
CA GLY A 118 9.15 -29.60 -9.52
C GLY A 118 10.01 -29.75 -8.26
N GLU A 119 10.89 -30.73 -8.27
CA GLU A 119 11.86 -30.99 -7.18
C GLU A 119 13.25 -30.39 -7.48
N ASP A 120 13.50 -29.95 -8.70
CA ASP A 120 14.83 -29.61 -9.18
C ASP A 120 15.15 -28.13 -9.04
N ILE A 121 14.23 -27.23 -9.42
CA ILE A 121 14.49 -25.79 -9.45
C ILE A 121 13.82 -25.10 -8.28
N GLU A 122 14.64 -24.40 -7.52
CA GLU A 122 14.17 -23.66 -6.35
C GLU A 122 14.96 -22.39 -6.12
N PHE A 123 14.26 -21.34 -5.74
CA PHE A 123 14.83 -20.09 -5.25
C PHE A 123 14.34 -19.78 -3.83
N CYS A 124 15.27 -19.32 -3.01
CA CYS A 124 14.98 -18.76 -1.70
C CYS A 124 15.50 -17.32 -1.66
N LEU A 125 14.60 -16.37 -1.44
CA LEU A 125 14.94 -14.98 -1.15
C LEU A 125 14.64 -14.72 0.33
N ALA A 126 15.62 -14.27 1.09
CA ALA A 126 15.49 -13.89 2.48
C ALA A 126 16.10 -12.50 2.72
N GLY A 127 15.44 -11.69 3.56
CA GLY A 127 15.89 -10.34 3.82
C GLY A 127 15.23 -9.67 5.01
N SER A 128 15.33 -8.35 5.08
CA SER A 128 14.72 -7.53 6.13
C SER A 128 13.34 -6.96 5.76
N GLY A 129 13.00 -6.90 4.45
CA GLY A 129 11.79 -6.28 3.93
C GLY A 129 10.52 -7.10 4.14
N ASN A 130 9.53 -6.56 4.86
CA ASN A 130 8.21 -7.18 4.98
C ASN A 130 7.40 -7.07 3.69
N LEU A 131 6.28 -7.81 3.59
CA LEU A 131 5.32 -7.67 2.50
C LEU A 131 4.51 -6.37 2.68
N SER A 132 5.21 -5.27 2.51
CA SER A 132 4.72 -3.90 2.57
C SER A 132 5.42 -3.08 1.49
N ARG A 133 4.83 -1.94 1.08
CA ARG A 133 5.45 -1.06 0.09
C ARG A 133 6.86 -0.61 0.52
N SER A 134 7.05 -0.31 1.81
CA SER A 134 8.38 0.03 2.33
C SER A 134 9.36 -1.14 2.18
N GLY A 135 8.95 -2.33 2.58
CA GLY A 135 9.82 -3.52 2.54
C GLY A 135 10.12 -4.02 1.13
N LEU A 136 9.21 -3.78 0.16
CA LEU A 136 9.43 -4.21 -1.23
C LEU A 136 10.28 -3.22 -2.05
N SER A 137 10.13 -1.89 -1.83
CA SER A 137 10.70 -0.93 -2.77
C SER A 137 11.25 0.37 -2.18
N LYS A 138 10.80 0.81 -0.99
CA LYS A 138 11.06 2.19 -0.53
C LYS A 138 11.89 2.30 0.75
N GLY A 139 11.90 1.28 1.59
CA GLY A 139 12.66 1.27 2.84
C GLY A 139 14.15 1.04 2.62
N VAL A 140 14.91 1.13 3.70
CA VAL A 140 16.30 0.68 3.72
C VAL A 140 16.28 -0.79 4.12
N GLU A 141 16.50 -1.67 3.15
CA GLU A 141 16.42 -3.12 3.35
C GLU A 141 17.63 -3.82 2.74
N ALA A 142 17.96 -4.98 3.29
CA ALA A 142 19.02 -5.83 2.79
C ALA A 142 18.54 -7.28 2.70
N GLY A 143 19.09 -8.05 1.79
CA GLY A 143 18.74 -9.46 1.62
C GLY A 143 19.54 -10.15 0.55
N LEU A 144 19.23 -11.42 0.37
CA LEU A 144 19.87 -12.29 -0.60
C LEU A 144 18.85 -13.25 -1.20
N ALA A 145 18.89 -13.44 -2.52
CA ALA A 145 18.22 -14.55 -3.18
C ALA A 145 19.25 -15.54 -3.69
N VAL A 146 19.00 -16.82 -3.46
CA VAL A 146 19.83 -17.95 -3.92
C VAL A 146 18.95 -18.89 -4.71
N GLY A 147 19.34 -19.16 -5.96
CA GLY A 147 18.70 -20.12 -6.85
C GLY A 147 19.56 -21.35 -7.06
N VAL A 148 18.94 -22.51 -7.06
CA VAL A 148 19.56 -23.81 -7.32
C VAL A 148 18.79 -24.57 -8.39
N ASP A 149 19.54 -25.28 -9.22
CA ASP A 149 19.04 -26.31 -10.13
C ASP A 149 19.74 -27.62 -9.74
N ARG A 150 18.99 -28.57 -9.20
CA ARG A 150 19.55 -29.86 -8.72
C ARG A 150 19.88 -30.81 -9.84
N SER A 151 19.35 -30.56 -11.04
CA SER A 151 19.68 -31.33 -12.24
C SER A 151 21.02 -30.92 -12.85
N ASP A 152 21.51 -29.70 -12.52
CA ASP A 152 22.81 -29.21 -12.97
C ASP A 152 23.93 -29.65 -12.00
N ALA A 153 24.79 -30.52 -12.44
CA ALA A 153 25.95 -31.01 -11.66
C ALA A 153 26.93 -29.89 -11.25
N ALA A 154 26.87 -28.71 -11.90
CA ALA A 154 27.68 -27.55 -11.54
C ALA A 154 27.07 -26.73 -10.38
N THR A 155 25.87 -27.07 -9.91
CA THR A 155 25.24 -26.36 -8.79
C THR A 155 26.00 -26.62 -7.49
N ASP A 156 26.40 -25.54 -6.82
CA ASP A 156 27.17 -25.60 -5.58
C ASP A 156 26.41 -26.31 -4.45
N PRO A 157 26.98 -27.35 -3.83
CA PRO A 157 26.35 -28.11 -2.74
C PRO A 157 25.98 -27.25 -1.51
N GLN A 158 26.72 -26.18 -1.22
CA GLN A 158 26.40 -25.30 -0.09
C GLN A 158 25.15 -24.48 -0.36
N SER A 159 24.96 -24.04 -1.61
CA SER A 159 23.72 -23.36 -2.05
C SER A 159 22.51 -24.28 -1.96
N ILE A 160 22.65 -25.55 -2.39
CA ILE A 160 21.59 -26.56 -2.23
C ILE A 160 21.24 -26.74 -0.74
N LYS A 161 22.25 -26.86 0.11
CA LYS A 161 22.05 -27.00 1.57
C LYS A 161 21.34 -25.79 2.17
N ALA A 162 21.69 -24.58 1.76
CA ALA A 162 21.07 -23.36 2.26
C ALA A 162 19.59 -23.25 1.85
N VAL A 163 19.27 -23.56 0.58
CA VAL A 163 17.89 -23.54 0.07
C VAL A 163 17.06 -24.63 0.76
N ASN A 164 17.60 -25.85 0.93
CA ASN A 164 16.94 -26.94 1.64
C ASN A 164 16.65 -26.58 3.10
N ALA A 165 17.58 -25.92 3.78
CA ALA A 165 17.38 -25.45 5.16
C ALA A 165 16.26 -24.39 5.24
N SER A 166 16.19 -23.48 4.28
CA SER A 166 15.14 -22.46 4.20
C SER A 166 13.77 -23.10 3.95
N ARG A 167 13.67 -24.09 3.05
CA ARG A 167 12.45 -24.87 2.82
C ARG A 167 12.03 -25.62 4.09
N ALA A 168 12.95 -26.35 4.72
CA ALA A 168 12.67 -27.11 5.95
C ALA A 168 12.19 -26.21 7.08
N TRP A 169 12.78 -25.01 7.20
CA TRP A 169 12.33 -23.99 8.13
C TRP A 169 10.89 -23.53 7.82
N PHE A 170 10.59 -23.23 6.55
CA PHE A 170 9.23 -22.83 6.15
C PHE A 170 8.21 -23.94 6.47
N GLU A 171 8.49 -25.19 6.09
CA GLU A 171 7.58 -26.32 6.35
C GLU A 171 7.35 -26.55 7.85
N HIS A 172 8.41 -26.43 8.67
CA HIS A 172 8.28 -26.55 10.12
C HIS A 172 7.29 -25.53 10.68
N PHE A 173 7.45 -24.24 10.35
CA PHE A 173 6.56 -23.19 10.83
C PHE A 173 5.18 -23.21 10.16
N TRP A 174 5.12 -23.60 8.89
CA TRP A 174 3.86 -23.84 8.20
C TRP A 174 3.00 -24.86 8.93
N ASN A 175 3.57 -26.01 9.26
CA ASN A 175 2.87 -27.10 9.94
C ASN A 175 2.49 -26.76 11.40
N ALA A 176 3.31 -25.95 12.06
CA ALA A 176 3.05 -25.48 13.43
C ALA A 176 2.05 -24.29 13.50
N SER A 177 1.61 -23.77 12.36
CA SER A 177 0.73 -22.60 12.29
C SER A 177 -0.71 -22.96 12.00
N SER A 178 -1.65 -22.14 12.47
CA SER A 178 -3.09 -22.34 12.29
C SER A 178 -3.55 -21.86 10.92
N GLN A 179 -4.37 -22.64 10.25
CA GLN A 179 -5.02 -22.20 9.02
C GLN A 179 -5.96 -21.03 9.30
N LEU A 180 -5.83 -19.97 8.50
CA LEU A 180 -6.74 -18.83 8.57
C LEU A 180 -8.08 -19.21 7.98
N ASN A 181 -9.14 -19.00 8.75
CA ASN A 181 -10.53 -19.14 8.32
C ASN A 181 -11.34 -17.88 8.68
N ALA A 182 -12.58 -17.79 8.22
CA ALA A 182 -13.44 -16.63 8.44
C ALA A 182 -13.65 -16.31 9.93
N ALA A 183 -13.76 -17.34 10.79
CA ALA A 183 -13.97 -17.14 12.22
C ALA A 183 -12.72 -16.55 12.90
N LEU A 184 -11.54 -17.07 12.57
CA LEU A 184 -10.26 -16.55 13.09
C LEU A 184 -9.99 -15.14 12.59
N LEU A 185 -10.23 -14.88 11.29
CA LEU A 185 -10.10 -13.56 10.69
C LEU A 185 -11.05 -12.55 11.34
N GLY A 186 -12.33 -12.90 11.55
CA GLY A 186 -13.30 -12.01 12.21
C GLY A 186 -12.92 -11.65 13.65
N ARG A 187 -12.32 -12.58 14.41
CA ARG A 187 -11.79 -12.30 15.76
C ARG A 187 -10.61 -11.33 15.70
N TYR A 188 -9.73 -11.54 14.74
CA TYR A 188 -8.59 -10.65 14.53
C TYR A 188 -9.01 -9.25 14.09
N THR A 189 -9.92 -9.16 13.12
CA THR A 189 -10.45 -7.87 12.61
C THR A 189 -11.04 -7.03 13.75
N LYS A 190 -11.86 -7.64 14.62
CA LYS A 190 -12.42 -6.94 15.79
C LYS A 190 -11.33 -6.39 16.72
N LEU A 191 -10.28 -7.19 16.97
CA LEU A 191 -9.17 -6.75 17.82
C LEU A 191 -8.35 -5.65 17.15
N TYR A 192 -8.10 -5.78 15.85
CA TYR A 192 -7.38 -4.80 15.04
C TYR A 192 -8.10 -3.44 15.04
N GLU A 193 -9.41 -3.43 14.76
CA GLU A 193 -10.25 -2.23 14.77
C GLU A 193 -10.34 -1.60 16.17
N ALA A 194 -10.49 -2.41 17.22
CA ALA A 194 -10.51 -1.92 18.59
C ALA A 194 -9.18 -1.25 19.01
N ALA A 195 -8.05 -1.81 18.58
CA ALA A 195 -6.73 -1.25 18.86
C ALA A 195 -6.48 0.04 18.06
N GLU A 196 -7.00 0.14 16.84
CA GLU A 196 -6.93 1.33 16.02
C GLU A 196 -7.74 2.48 16.63
N ASN A 197 -8.93 2.17 17.15
CA ASN A 197 -9.74 3.11 17.92
C ASN A 197 -9.06 3.59 19.22
N LEU A 198 -8.20 2.78 19.83
CA LEU A 198 -7.41 3.17 21.01
C LEU A 198 -6.19 4.01 20.66
N ARG A 199 -5.57 3.78 19.50
CA ARG A 199 -4.45 4.59 18.99
C ARG A 199 -4.94 5.95 18.46
N ASN A 200 -6.15 5.99 17.96
CA ASN A 200 -6.82 7.15 17.42
C ASN A 200 -8.18 7.31 18.12
N PRO A 201 -8.21 7.74 19.41
CA PRO A 201 -9.48 7.97 20.08
C PRO A 201 -10.31 8.95 19.24
N PRO A 202 -11.65 8.78 19.20
CA PRO A 202 -12.50 9.76 18.55
C PRO A 202 -12.19 11.13 19.16
N ALA A 203 -11.95 12.12 18.29
CA ALA A 203 -11.60 13.48 18.72
C ALA A 203 -12.59 13.95 19.79
N THR A 204 -12.06 14.37 20.95
CA THR A 204 -12.85 15.02 22.00
C THR A 204 -13.31 16.38 21.47
N GLU A 205 -14.44 16.89 21.97
CA GLU A 205 -15.04 18.15 21.48
C GLU A 205 -14.08 19.35 21.49
N ASP A 206 -13.02 19.34 22.29
CA ASP A 206 -12.01 20.39 22.37
C ASP A 206 -10.99 20.38 21.21
N ASP A 207 -10.77 19.24 20.54
CA ASP A 207 -9.92 19.15 19.33
C ASP A 207 -10.60 19.67 18.07
N THR A 208 -11.90 20.03 18.14
CA THR A 208 -12.71 20.44 17.00
C THR A 208 -12.42 21.85 16.48
N ALA A 209 -11.61 22.64 17.18
CA ALA A 209 -11.31 24.03 16.76
C ALA A 209 -10.45 24.07 15.47
N ASN A 210 -9.72 23.01 15.11
CA ASN A 210 -8.89 22.93 13.92
C ASN A 210 -9.21 21.74 12.98
N SER A 211 -10.10 20.83 13.36
CA SER A 211 -10.53 19.75 12.49
C SER A 211 -11.74 20.18 11.69
N ASP A 212 -11.68 20.04 10.38
CA ASP A 212 -12.82 20.26 9.48
C ASP A 212 -13.80 19.05 9.54
N SER A 213 -14.01 18.54 10.76
CA SER A 213 -14.84 17.38 11.09
C SER A 213 -16.32 17.70 11.19
N SER A 214 -16.82 18.73 10.45
CA SER A 214 -18.24 18.78 10.21
C SER A 214 -18.64 17.52 9.44
N ARG A 215 -19.40 16.63 10.06
CA ARG A 215 -20.19 15.58 9.41
C ARG A 215 -21.27 16.26 8.55
N GLU A 216 -20.85 17.03 7.55
CA GLU A 216 -21.76 17.45 6.50
C GLU A 216 -22.23 16.19 5.81
N ALA A 217 -23.52 15.95 5.87
CA ALA A 217 -24.15 14.87 5.12
C ALA A 217 -23.78 15.08 3.64
N ILE A 218 -22.96 14.20 3.11
CA ILE A 218 -22.51 14.27 1.71
C ILE A 218 -23.75 14.02 0.87
N SER A 219 -24.18 15.01 0.07
CA SER A 219 -25.36 14.85 -0.75
C SER A 219 -25.11 13.84 -1.88
N ALA A 220 -26.11 13.03 -2.20
CA ALA A 220 -26.03 12.08 -3.33
C ALA A 220 -25.77 12.80 -4.66
N GLU A 221 -26.25 14.04 -4.77
CA GLU A 221 -26.07 14.90 -5.94
C GLU A 221 -24.61 15.36 -6.09
N ASP A 222 -23.96 15.78 -5.00
CA ASP A 222 -22.53 16.14 -5.02
C ASP A 222 -21.66 14.95 -5.38
N LEU A 223 -21.96 13.76 -4.87
CA LEU A 223 -21.24 12.54 -5.25
C LEU A 223 -21.41 12.22 -6.74
N LYS A 224 -22.58 12.43 -7.31
CA LYS A 224 -22.83 12.27 -8.75
C LYS A 224 -21.99 13.24 -9.58
N LYS A 225 -21.94 14.52 -9.17
CA LYS A 225 -21.11 15.56 -9.81
C LYS A 225 -19.62 15.20 -9.76
N LEU A 226 -19.14 14.80 -8.58
CA LEU A 226 -17.74 14.39 -8.40
C LEU A 226 -17.33 13.21 -9.31
N ARG A 227 -18.24 12.25 -9.56
CA ARG A 227 -18.00 11.13 -10.48
C ARG A 227 -18.04 11.53 -11.95
N ALA A 228 -18.89 12.50 -12.30
CA ALA A 228 -19.13 12.90 -13.68
C ALA A 228 -18.07 13.88 -14.22
N CYS A 229 -17.48 14.70 -13.37
CA CYS A 229 -16.52 15.72 -13.76
C CYS A 229 -15.14 15.13 -14.05
N ARG A 230 -14.43 15.74 -15.01
CA ARG A 230 -13.06 15.34 -15.38
C ARG A 230 -11.97 16.22 -14.79
N ASN A 231 -12.34 17.33 -14.18
CA ASN A 231 -11.41 18.29 -13.60
C ASN A 231 -11.74 18.49 -12.12
N PHE A 232 -10.71 18.37 -11.28
CA PHE A 232 -10.73 18.72 -9.87
C PHE A 232 -9.67 19.77 -9.59
N TRP A 233 -9.98 20.77 -8.81
CA TRP A 233 -9.00 21.75 -8.38
C TRP A 233 -9.15 22.07 -6.89
N ILE A 234 -8.04 22.47 -6.28
CA ILE A 234 -8.01 22.88 -4.88
C ILE A 234 -6.97 23.98 -4.66
N ASP A 235 -7.33 24.99 -3.86
CA ASP A 235 -6.36 25.91 -3.28
C ASP A 235 -5.46 25.12 -2.33
N ALA A 236 -4.19 24.99 -2.66
CA ALA A 236 -3.25 24.22 -1.85
C ALA A 236 -3.06 24.81 -0.45
N GLY A 237 -3.18 26.14 -0.32
CA GLY A 237 -2.82 26.82 0.91
C GLY A 237 -1.36 26.50 1.28
N ASN A 238 -1.12 26.22 2.56
CA ASN A 238 0.16 25.69 3.02
C ASN A 238 0.10 24.15 3.03
N VAL A 239 0.95 23.52 2.23
CA VAL A 239 1.01 22.06 2.14
C VAL A 239 1.75 21.48 3.35
N THR A 240 1.27 20.35 3.85
CA THR A 240 1.87 19.72 5.03
C THR A 240 3.30 19.26 4.75
N LYS A 241 4.23 19.65 5.65
CA LYS A 241 5.66 19.30 5.60
C LYS A 241 5.94 18.14 6.52
N ASN A 242 6.22 16.96 5.95
CA ASN A 242 6.65 15.79 6.74
C ASN A 242 7.97 15.19 6.27
N ARG A 243 8.71 15.90 5.42
CA ARG A 243 9.94 15.46 4.77
C ARG A 243 11.21 16.00 5.40
N GLY A 244 11.09 16.64 6.55
CA GLY A 244 12.20 17.33 7.22
C GLY A 244 12.11 18.86 7.13
N LYS A 245 12.86 19.53 8.01
CA LYS A 245 12.73 20.98 8.28
C LYS A 245 12.96 21.87 7.05
N HIS A 246 13.81 21.43 6.11
CA HIS A 246 14.25 22.22 4.96
C HIS A 246 13.67 21.73 3.61
N LEU A 247 12.81 20.71 3.63
CA LEU A 247 12.21 20.18 2.41
C LEU A 247 10.80 20.76 2.20
N PRO A 248 10.41 21.09 0.95
CA PRO A 248 9.07 21.58 0.65
C PRO A 248 8.00 20.51 0.99
N GLY A 249 6.81 20.97 1.38
CA GLY A 249 5.67 20.10 1.64
C GLY A 249 5.18 19.43 0.36
N ASN A 250 4.67 18.21 0.49
CA ASN A 250 4.08 17.44 -0.61
C ASN A 250 2.80 16.69 -0.21
N GLN A 251 2.12 17.14 0.84
CA GLN A 251 0.86 16.52 1.29
C GLN A 251 -0.27 17.54 1.22
N VAL A 252 -1.21 17.34 0.30
CA VAL A 252 -2.42 18.14 0.25
C VAL A 252 -3.54 17.47 1.04
N MET A 253 -4.14 18.25 1.95
CA MET A 253 -5.30 17.82 2.74
C MET A 253 -6.57 18.23 2.01
N MET A 254 -7.49 17.28 1.82
CA MET A 254 -8.72 17.42 1.05
C MET A 254 -9.93 16.95 1.87
N LYS A 255 -11.14 17.43 1.54
CA LYS A 255 -12.37 16.90 2.12
C LYS A 255 -12.56 15.43 1.74
N ARG A 256 -13.09 14.61 2.67
CA ARG A 256 -13.34 13.18 2.45
C ARG A 256 -14.21 12.90 1.21
N MET A 257 -15.17 13.76 0.89
CA MET A 257 -15.99 13.60 -0.31
C MET A 257 -15.18 13.72 -1.62
N SER A 258 -14.05 14.45 -1.63
CA SER A 258 -13.25 14.65 -2.84
C SER A 258 -12.61 13.35 -3.36
N ARG A 259 -12.43 12.32 -2.50
CA ARG A 259 -11.92 10.99 -2.92
C ARG A 259 -12.76 10.35 -4.03
N VAL A 260 -14.04 10.72 -4.13
CA VAL A 260 -14.95 10.20 -5.17
C VAL A 260 -14.51 10.61 -6.57
N PHE A 261 -13.99 11.85 -6.72
CA PHE A 261 -13.37 12.27 -7.98
C PHE A 261 -12.17 11.39 -8.33
N PHE A 262 -11.39 10.97 -7.33
CA PHE A 262 -10.23 10.11 -7.51
C PHE A 262 -10.58 8.61 -7.69
N GLY A 263 -11.86 8.26 -7.81
CA GLY A 263 -12.33 6.90 -8.09
C GLY A 263 -12.44 6.01 -6.85
N PHE A 264 -12.62 6.61 -5.67
CA PHE A 264 -12.82 5.88 -4.41
C PHE A 264 -14.19 6.18 -3.80
N GLU A 265 -14.69 5.25 -2.99
CA GLU A 265 -15.96 5.43 -2.30
C GLU A 265 -15.83 6.19 -0.98
N THR A 266 -16.92 6.80 -0.53
CA THR A 266 -17.00 7.54 0.75
C THR A 266 -17.20 6.64 1.97
N LYS A 267 -16.77 5.36 1.93
CA LYS A 267 -16.87 4.46 3.09
C LYS A 267 -16.25 5.09 4.34
N ASN A 268 -16.84 4.79 5.49
CA ASN A 268 -16.20 5.09 6.76
C ASN A 268 -14.94 4.23 6.88
N LEU A 269 -13.81 4.88 6.89
CA LEU A 269 -12.51 4.27 7.11
C LEU A 269 -12.01 4.69 8.48
N PRO A 270 -11.27 3.84 9.19
CA PRO A 270 -10.51 4.26 10.34
C PRO A 270 -9.54 5.39 9.96
N THR A 271 -9.19 6.25 10.91
CA THR A 271 -8.18 7.28 10.69
C THR A 271 -6.82 6.64 10.40
N ASP A 272 -5.99 7.36 9.64
CA ASP A 272 -4.68 6.90 9.15
C ASP A 272 -4.72 5.64 8.25
N SER A 273 -5.93 5.30 7.74
CA SER A 273 -6.12 4.19 6.81
C SER A 273 -5.81 4.59 5.37
N PRO A 274 -5.22 3.68 4.57
CA PRO A 274 -5.10 3.90 3.14
C PRO A 274 -6.48 3.92 2.48
N VAL A 275 -6.74 4.96 1.69
CA VAL A 275 -7.91 5.03 0.79
C VAL A 275 -7.59 4.31 -0.51
N GLY A 276 -6.35 4.46 -1.01
CA GLY A 276 -5.87 3.82 -2.21
C GLY A 276 -4.69 4.56 -2.85
N VAL A 277 -4.42 4.22 -4.10
CA VAL A 277 -3.34 4.80 -4.90
C VAL A 277 -3.93 5.42 -6.16
N VAL A 278 -3.41 6.57 -6.54
CA VAL A 278 -3.68 7.26 -7.81
C VAL A 278 -2.37 7.44 -8.58
N GLU A 279 -2.45 7.35 -9.89
CA GLU A 279 -1.33 7.70 -10.76
C GLU A 279 -1.39 9.20 -11.09
N LEU A 280 -0.29 9.91 -10.83
CA LEU A 280 -0.14 11.32 -11.17
C LEU A 280 1.03 11.53 -12.12
N SER A 281 0.81 12.36 -13.14
CA SER A 281 1.84 12.96 -13.97
C SER A 281 1.82 14.46 -13.73
N TYR A 282 2.98 15.07 -13.52
CA TYR A 282 3.12 16.51 -13.39
C TYR A 282 3.80 17.09 -14.63
N ASP A 283 3.13 18.05 -15.29
CA ASP A 283 3.66 18.81 -16.44
C ASP A 283 4.30 17.94 -17.53
N GLY A 284 3.64 16.83 -17.88
CA GLY A 284 4.10 15.90 -18.91
C GLY A 284 5.16 14.89 -18.47
N SER A 285 5.53 14.85 -17.16
CA SER A 285 6.40 13.81 -16.62
C SER A 285 5.76 12.42 -16.71
N ALA A 286 6.55 11.36 -16.54
CA ALA A 286 6.04 10.01 -16.42
C ALA A 286 5.05 9.89 -15.25
N PHE A 287 4.02 9.04 -15.41
CA PHE A 287 3.07 8.75 -14.35
C PHE A 287 3.77 7.96 -13.22
N GLY A 288 3.48 8.36 -12.00
CA GLY A 288 3.94 7.69 -10.80
C GLY A 288 2.80 7.48 -9.80
N ASP A 289 2.96 6.51 -8.92
CA ASP A 289 1.98 6.13 -7.90
C ASP A 289 2.05 7.02 -6.67
N TYR A 290 0.90 7.56 -6.26
CA TYR A 290 0.77 8.43 -5.09
C TYR A 290 -0.34 7.98 -4.18
N SER A 291 -0.03 7.83 -2.89
CA SER A 291 -1.00 7.35 -1.91
C SER A 291 -2.00 8.43 -1.51
N LEU A 292 -3.25 8.01 -1.40
CA LEU A 292 -4.33 8.72 -0.74
C LEU A 292 -4.64 8.01 0.57
N THR A 293 -4.58 8.74 1.69
CA THR A 293 -4.78 8.21 3.05
C THR A 293 -5.85 9.02 3.76
N PHE A 294 -6.74 8.37 4.51
CA PHE A 294 -7.67 9.07 5.40
C PHE A 294 -6.91 9.40 6.70
N SER A 295 -6.69 10.67 6.95
CA SER A 295 -5.83 11.16 8.03
C SER A 295 -6.60 11.30 9.35
N ASN A 296 -5.86 11.39 10.47
CA ASN A 296 -6.40 11.52 11.84
C ASN A 296 -7.25 12.78 12.08
N ASN A 297 -7.11 13.80 11.24
CA ASN A 297 -7.94 15.02 11.30
C ASN A 297 -9.26 14.92 10.49
N GLY A 298 -9.66 13.71 10.07
CA GLY A 298 -10.90 13.48 9.32
C GLY A 298 -10.87 13.92 7.85
N MET A 299 -9.68 14.26 7.33
CA MET A 299 -9.46 14.68 5.94
C MET A 299 -8.71 13.63 5.16
N ASP A 300 -8.85 13.64 3.84
CA ASP A 300 -8.01 12.86 2.95
C ASP A 300 -6.69 13.57 2.68
N LYS A 301 -5.61 12.83 2.80
CA LYS A 301 -4.24 13.27 2.55
C LYS A 301 -3.74 12.63 1.26
N LEU A 302 -3.52 13.42 0.23
CA LEU A 302 -2.88 12.98 -1.02
C LEU A 302 -1.41 13.37 -1.03
N ILE A 303 -0.55 12.38 -1.27
CA ILE A 303 0.87 12.63 -1.51
C ILE A 303 1.04 13.14 -2.95
N LEU A 304 1.90 14.13 -3.13
CA LEU A 304 2.17 14.77 -4.41
C LEU A 304 3.60 14.49 -4.89
N PRO A 305 3.87 14.54 -6.22
CA PRO A 305 5.19 14.42 -6.77
C PRO A 305 6.19 15.39 -6.12
N VAL A 306 7.45 14.98 -5.98
CA VAL A 306 8.55 15.82 -5.47
C VAL A 306 9.55 16.08 -6.58
N PRO A 307 10.44 17.09 -6.47
CA PRO A 307 11.38 17.42 -7.56
C PRO A 307 12.18 16.23 -8.10
N GLY A 308 12.60 15.30 -7.23
CA GLY A 308 13.29 14.07 -7.64
C GLY A 308 12.44 13.10 -8.47
N ASN A 309 11.11 13.27 -8.46
CA ASN A 309 10.14 12.45 -9.22
C ASN A 309 9.38 13.35 -10.23
N GLY A 310 10.02 14.37 -10.78
CA GLY A 310 9.43 15.26 -11.77
C GLY A 310 8.43 16.28 -11.22
N GLY A 311 8.24 16.40 -9.90
CA GLY A 311 7.31 17.35 -9.30
C GLY A 311 7.89 18.78 -9.17
N PRO A 312 7.06 19.78 -8.82
CA PRO A 312 7.48 21.16 -8.63
C PRO A 312 8.29 21.33 -7.34
N VAL A 313 9.04 22.45 -7.26
CA VAL A 313 9.80 22.81 -6.07
C VAL A 313 8.90 23.11 -4.88
N SER A 314 7.72 23.74 -5.08
CA SER A 314 6.77 24.06 -4.02
C SER A 314 5.33 24.09 -4.54
N TYR A 315 4.43 23.65 -3.67
CA TYR A 315 2.98 23.68 -3.86
C TYR A 315 2.30 24.81 -3.06
N ASP A 316 3.02 25.47 -2.14
CA ASP A 316 2.45 26.48 -1.26
C ASP A 316 1.88 27.66 -2.04
N ASN A 317 0.69 28.10 -1.66
CA ASN A 317 -0.04 29.21 -2.29
C ASN A 317 -0.27 29.04 -3.80
N LYS A 318 -0.49 27.80 -4.24
CA LYS A 318 -0.80 27.45 -5.63
C LYS A 318 -2.20 26.85 -5.74
N ILE A 319 -2.70 26.75 -6.96
CA ILE A 319 -3.85 25.93 -7.30
C ILE A 319 -3.33 24.59 -7.82
N LEU A 320 -3.81 23.51 -7.25
CA LEU A 320 -3.59 22.17 -7.75
C LEU A 320 -4.77 21.80 -8.64
N HIS A 321 -4.51 21.52 -9.90
CA HIS A 321 -5.53 21.12 -10.86
C HIS A 321 -5.22 19.70 -11.36
N PHE A 322 -6.16 18.79 -11.15
CA PHE A 322 -6.10 17.41 -11.57
C PHE A 322 -7.09 17.19 -12.72
N ARG A 323 -6.59 16.70 -13.84
CA ARG A 323 -7.39 16.31 -14.99
C ARG A 323 -7.41 14.78 -15.11
N ALA A 324 -8.57 14.17 -15.00
CA ALA A 324 -8.73 12.73 -15.19
C ALA A 324 -8.46 12.35 -16.67
N VAL A 325 -7.53 11.43 -16.90
CA VAL A 325 -7.18 10.89 -18.23
C VAL A 325 -7.57 9.43 -18.37
N ALA A 326 -7.61 8.68 -17.26
CA ALA A 326 -8.13 7.32 -17.15
C ALA A 326 -8.62 7.07 -15.71
N PRO A 327 -9.27 5.95 -15.39
CA PRO A 327 -9.63 5.58 -14.04
C PRO A 327 -8.40 5.64 -13.11
N ARG A 328 -8.50 6.43 -12.03
CA ARG A 328 -7.41 6.68 -11.05
C ARG A 328 -6.12 7.25 -11.60
N ARG A 329 -6.14 7.82 -12.80
CA ARG A 329 -4.98 8.37 -13.49
C ARG A 329 -5.23 9.82 -13.87
N PHE A 330 -4.36 10.74 -13.41
CA PHE A 330 -4.60 12.18 -13.48
C PHE A 330 -3.34 12.94 -13.90
N GLU A 331 -3.52 13.94 -14.75
CA GLU A 331 -2.52 14.96 -14.98
C GLU A 331 -2.65 16.06 -13.91
N LEU A 332 -1.58 16.32 -13.19
CA LEU A 332 -1.47 17.40 -12.22
C LEU A 332 -0.84 18.63 -12.87
N ARG A 333 -1.49 19.77 -12.73
CA ARG A 333 -0.94 21.08 -13.03
C ARG A 333 -0.93 21.94 -11.78
N VAL A 334 0.15 22.70 -11.61
CA VAL A 334 0.32 23.61 -10.48
C VAL A 334 0.33 25.03 -11.00
N LEU A 335 -0.68 25.81 -10.62
CA LEU A 335 -0.96 27.10 -11.23
C LEU A 335 -0.91 28.24 -10.18
N PRO A 336 -0.62 29.47 -10.60
CA PRO A 336 -0.63 30.62 -9.71
C PRO A 336 -1.99 30.84 -9.06
N LYS A 337 -2.02 31.20 -7.77
CA LYS A 337 -3.27 31.46 -7.01
C LYS A 337 -4.16 32.54 -7.62
N GLY A 338 -3.58 33.51 -8.35
CA GLY A 338 -4.35 34.55 -9.06
C GLY A 338 -5.37 34.01 -10.06
N GLN A 339 -5.25 32.76 -10.51
CA GLN A 339 -6.19 32.11 -11.44
C GLN A 339 -7.42 31.50 -10.75
N ILE A 340 -7.52 31.56 -9.42
CA ILE A 340 -8.59 30.88 -8.64
C ILE A 340 -10.00 31.33 -9.08
N GLY A 341 -10.16 32.59 -9.48
CA GLY A 341 -11.44 33.12 -9.97
C GLY A 341 -11.97 32.39 -11.21
N GLN A 342 -11.09 31.99 -12.11
CA GLN A 342 -11.46 31.26 -13.33
C GLN A 342 -11.95 29.85 -12.98
N PHE A 343 -11.26 29.14 -12.06
CA PHE A 343 -11.64 27.81 -11.59
C PHE A 343 -12.97 27.85 -10.84
N ARG A 344 -13.15 28.84 -9.95
CA ARG A 344 -14.40 29.06 -9.24
C ARG A 344 -15.57 29.29 -10.19
N LYS A 345 -15.40 30.11 -11.24
CA LYS A 345 -16.42 30.37 -12.25
C LYS A 345 -16.83 29.08 -12.99
N ARG A 346 -15.84 28.25 -13.41
CA ARG A 346 -16.10 26.97 -14.09
C ARG A 346 -16.84 25.99 -13.20
N SER A 347 -16.43 25.86 -11.94
CA SER A 347 -17.10 24.97 -10.98
C SER A 347 -18.51 25.44 -10.64
N LYS A 348 -18.75 26.75 -10.50
CA LYS A 348 -20.10 27.29 -10.27
C LYS A 348 -21.06 26.98 -11.42
N ALA A 349 -20.56 26.91 -12.66
CA ALA A 349 -21.40 26.59 -13.82
C ALA A 349 -21.97 25.14 -13.79
N VAL A 350 -21.41 24.27 -12.96
CA VAL A 350 -21.88 22.88 -12.76
C VAL A 350 -22.27 22.62 -11.30
N ASP A 351 -22.47 23.64 -10.50
CA ASP A 351 -22.71 23.58 -9.04
C ASP A 351 -21.66 22.70 -8.30
N GLY A 352 -20.45 22.65 -8.80
CA GLY A 352 -19.34 21.86 -8.29
C GLY A 352 -18.31 22.69 -7.53
N ALA A 353 -18.67 23.88 -7.01
CA ALA A 353 -17.79 24.75 -6.24
C ALA A 353 -18.02 24.57 -4.74
N PHE A 354 -16.97 24.30 -4.00
CA PHE A 354 -17.00 24.01 -2.57
C PHE A 354 -16.01 24.88 -1.79
N LYS A 355 -16.24 25.01 -0.49
CA LYS A 355 -15.37 25.74 0.42
C LYS A 355 -15.16 24.97 1.71
N MET A 356 -13.92 24.90 2.19
CA MET A 356 -13.61 24.33 3.49
C MET A 356 -13.89 25.36 4.60
N LYS A 357 -14.12 24.88 5.83
CA LYS A 357 -14.34 25.73 7.01
C LYS A 357 -13.20 26.74 7.22
N GLY A 358 -11.94 26.34 6.94
CA GLY A 358 -10.76 27.22 6.99
C GLY A 358 -10.63 28.20 5.80
N GLY A 359 -11.65 28.35 4.95
CA GLY A 359 -11.68 29.30 3.84
C GLY A 359 -11.06 28.82 2.54
N ARG A 360 -10.34 27.71 2.51
CA ARG A 360 -9.78 27.11 1.28
C ARG A 360 -10.89 26.70 0.33
N GLU A 361 -10.70 26.99 -0.94
CA GLU A 361 -11.68 26.67 -1.97
C GLU A 361 -11.21 25.46 -2.80
N TRP A 362 -12.18 24.71 -3.28
CA TRP A 362 -11.96 23.58 -4.18
C TRP A 362 -13.22 23.33 -5.03
N GLY A 363 -13.08 22.54 -6.06
CA GLY A 363 -14.26 22.22 -6.88
C GLY A 363 -13.94 21.28 -8.04
N VAL A 364 -15.02 20.97 -8.78
CA VAL A 364 -14.98 20.11 -9.97
C VAL A 364 -15.69 20.78 -11.15
N PHE A 365 -15.33 20.40 -12.40
CA PHE A 365 -16.02 20.82 -13.64
C PHE A 365 -15.70 19.89 -14.79
#